data_6dc2400e637ada1f9e480373c0141a13
#
_entry.id   6dc2400e637ada1f9e480373c0141a13
#
_cell.length_a   1.000
_cell.length_b   1.000
_cell.length_c   1.000
_cell.angle_alpha   90.00
_cell.angle_beta   90.00
_cell.angle_gamma   90.00
#
_symmetry.space_group_name_H-M   'P 1'
#
loop_
_entity.id
_entity.type
_entity.pdbx_description
1 polymer ?
#
loop_
_entity_poly.entity_id
_entity_poly.type
_entity_poly.pdbx_seq_one_letter_code
_entity_poly.pdbx_strand_id
1 'polypeptide(L)'
;MSLSITLVIVVISGIISYQGFNNRSFFDRLKHYPVAEENSKEYYRMLTSGFLHGSWMHLIINMYVLLQFGEIIEYRFVDLFGNMGRIIYVLFYLTAIVIADIPTYLKHKDNPSFSSIGASGAVSAVVFAFIMYYPLQGLTFIFFPFFAIPAIILGIGYLIYSSWASEKGRDNLDHLAHFTGAVYGVLFAIVSNPSIIQSFADQIMGAF
;
A
#
# COMPACT_ATOMS: atom_id res chain seq x y z
N MET A 1 -25.53 -2.99 -8.60
CA MET A 1 -24.08 -3.06 -8.34
C MET A 1 -23.83 -2.50 -6.97
N SER A 2 -23.20 -3.24 -6.08
CA SER A 2 -22.79 -2.71 -4.77
C SER A 2 -21.53 -1.86 -4.95
N LEU A 3 -21.45 -0.73 -4.27
CA LEU A 3 -20.30 0.15 -4.30
C LEU A 3 -19.05 -0.61 -3.84
N SER A 4 -17.94 -0.52 -4.59
CA SER A 4 -16.64 -1.10 -4.20
C SER A 4 -16.06 -0.33 -3.03
N ILE A 5 -15.55 -1.04 -2.02
CA ILE A 5 -14.82 -0.45 -0.88
C ILE A 5 -13.56 0.24 -1.37
N THR A 6 -12.87 -0.37 -2.35
CA THR A 6 -11.70 0.23 -3.01
C THR A 6 -12.04 1.61 -3.56
N LEU A 7 -13.15 1.77 -4.26
CA LEU A 7 -13.60 3.07 -4.78
C LEU A 7 -13.91 4.06 -3.64
N VAL A 8 -14.51 3.61 -2.55
CA VAL A 8 -14.75 4.46 -1.37
C VAL A 8 -13.43 4.99 -0.80
N ILE A 9 -12.42 4.14 -0.65
CA ILE A 9 -11.08 4.53 -0.17
C ILE A 9 -10.45 5.57 -1.11
N VAL A 10 -10.56 5.36 -2.43
CA VAL A 10 -10.05 6.29 -3.45
C VAL A 10 -10.72 7.66 -3.32
N VAL A 11 -12.04 7.70 -3.18
CA VAL A 11 -12.79 8.97 -3.02
C VAL A 11 -12.40 9.69 -1.73
N ILE A 12 -12.32 8.97 -0.61
CA ILE A 12 -11.90 9.54 0.68
C ILE A 12 -10.48 10.11 0.58
N SER A 13 -9.55 9.36 0.01
CA SER A 13 -8.16 9.81 -0.20
C SER A 13 -8.11 11.05 -1.09
N GLY A 14 -8.92 11.10 -2.14
CA GLY A 14 -9.06 12.27 -3.02
C GLY A 14 -9.53 13.51 -2.27
N ILE A 15 -10.59 13.39 -1.46
CA ILE A 15 -11.15 14.50 -0.68
C ILE A 15 -10.14 15.00 0.36
N ILE A 16 -9.52 14.09 1.13
CA ILE A 16 -8.54 14.45 2.16
C ILE A 16 -7.32 15.11 1.55
N SER A 17 -6.79 14.56 0.45
CA SER A 17 -5.62 15.13 -0.23
C SER A 17 -5.93 16.51 -0.85
N TYR A 18 -7.10 16.66 -1.49
CA TYR A 18 -7.54 17.95 -2.00
C TYR A 18 -7.61 19.03 -0.91
N GLN A 19 -8.15 18.67 0.26
CA GLN A 19 -8.21 19.57 1.40
C GLN A 19 -6.80 19.89 1.93
N GLY A 20 -5.91 18.90 1.95
CA GLY A 20 -4.50 19.06 2.32
C GLY A 20 -3.74 20.01 1.38
N PHE A 21 -4.01 19.97 0.07
CA PHE A 21 -3.39 20.86 -0.90
C PHE A 21 -3.78 22.33 -0.68
N ASN A 22 -4.98 22.59 -0.17
CA ASN A 22 -5.51 23.93 0.04
C ASN A 22 -5.36 24.44 1.48
N ASN A 23 -5.01 23.57 2.45
CA ASN A 23 -4.91 23.92 3.85
C ASN A 23 -3.67 23.31 4.51
N ARG A 24 -2.62 24.12 4.67
CA ARG A 24 -1.35 23.70 5.27
C ARG A 24 -1.50 23.21 6.71
N SER A 25 -2.31 23.85 7.51
CA SER A 25 -2.55 23.42 8.91
C SER A 25 -3.24 22.08 8.98
N PHE A 26 -4.19 21.81 8.09
CA PHE A 26 -4.85 20.50 7.96
C PHE A 26 -3.83 19.43 7.54
N PHE A 27 -3.02 19.72 6.52
CA PHE A 27 -1.95 18.85 6.05
C PHE A 27 -0.98 18.47 7.18
N ASP A 28 -0.47 19.47 7.91
CA ASP A 28 0.52 19.27 8.97
C ASP A 28 -0.02 18.47 10.17
N ARG A 29 -1.34 18.49 10.40
CA ARG A 29 -1.99 17.69 11.45
C ARG A 29 -2.15 16.22 11.08
N LEU A 30 -2.29 15.89 9.79
CA LEU A 30 -2.60 14.52 9.35
C LEU A 30 -1.37 13.73 8.90
N LYS A 31 -0.25 14.38 8.56
CA LYS A 31 0.96 13.70 8.11
C LYS A 31 1.55 12.82 9.21
N HIS A 32 2.15 11.71 8.85
CA HIS A 32 3.00 10.90 9.72
C HIS A 32 4.19 11.77 10.17
N TYR A 33 4.28 12.00 11.46
CA TYR A 33 5.33 12.81 12.09
C TYR A 33 5.77 12.14 13.38
N PRO A 34 6.77 11.24 13.30
CA PRO A 34 7.19 10.37 14.39
C PRO A 34 7.49 11.08 15.71
N VAL A 35 8.07 12.29 15.66
CA VAL A 35 8.36 13.08 16.87
C VAL A 35 7.09 13.50 17.61
N ALA A 36 6.02 13.90 16.91
CA ALA A 36 4.76 14.25 17.55
C ALA A 36 4.04 13.00 18.07
N GLU A 37 4.14 11.90 17.36
CA GLU A 37 3.60 10.60 17.76
C GLU A 37 4.26 10.12 19.05
N GLU A 38 5.59 10.24 19.18
CA GLU A 38 6.32 9.87 20.40
C GLU A 38 6.03 10.81 21.56
N ASN A 39 6.20 12.13 21.37
CA ASN A 39 6.16 13.11 22.45
C ASN A 39 4.74 13.49 22.86
N SER A 40 3.82 13.63 21.90
CA SER A 40 2.42 14.06 22.13
C SER A 40 1.43 12.92 22.05
N LYS A 41 1.88 11.70 21.78
CA LYS A 41 1.05 10.48 21.63
C LYS A 41 0.01 10.61 20.50
N GLU A 42 0.35 11.36 19.44
CA GLU A 42 -0.53 11.60 18.29
C GLU A 42 -0.50 10.44 17.28
N TYR A 43 -0.61 9.19 17.75
CA TYR A 43 -0.52 7.96 16.94
C TYR A 43 -1.56 7.86 15.82
N TYR A 44 -2.65 8.65 15.87
CA TYR A 44 -3.61 8.73 14.78
C TYR A 44 -2.97 9.15 13.45
N ARG A 45 -1.82 9.84 13.50
CA ARG A 45 -1.06 10.29 12.34
C ARG A 45 -0.58 9.15 11.46
N MET A 46 -0.23 7.99 12.05
CA MET A 46 0.12 6.79 11.30
C MET A 46 -1.01 6.35 10.38
N LEU A 47 -2.26 6.47 10.82
CA LEU A 47 -3.42 6.10 10.01
C LEU A 47 -3.81 7.21 9.03
N THR A 48 -3.84 8.47 9.48
CA THR A 48 -4.34 9.57 8.66
C THR A 48 -3.41 9.96 7.52
N SER A 49 -2.10 9.76 7.68
CA SER A 49 -1.08 9.97 6.64
C SER A 49 -1.34 9.13 5.39
N GLY A 50 -1.88 7.92 5.55
CA GLY A 50 -2.21 7.01 4.45
C GLY A 50 -3.32 7.51 3.51
N PHE A 51 -4.05 8.56 3.89
CA PHE A 51 -5.06 9.20 3.05
C PHE A 51 -4.60 10.54 2.47
N LEU A 52 -3.42 11.03 2.88
CA LEU A 52 -2.87 12.32 2.52
C LEU A 52 -1.78 12.17 1.46
N HIS A 53 -1.75 13.03 0.45
CA HIS A 53 -0.75 13.02 -0.62
C HIS A 53 -0.07 14.38 -0.78
N GLY A 54 1.18 14.38 -1.24
CA GLY A 54 1.99 15.61 -1.36
C GLY A 54 1.80 16.35 -2.67
N SER A 55 1.24 15.69 -3.69
CA SER A 55 0.99 16.28 -5.01
C SER A 55 -0.12 15.51 -5.74
N TRP A 56 -0.68 16.14 -6.79
CA TRP A 56 -1.64 15.49 -7.67
C TRP A 56 -1.09 14.22 -8.32
N MET A 57 0.16 14.24 -8.78
CA MET A 57 0.79 13.08 -9.41
C MET A 57 0.91 11.92 -8.41
N HIS A 58 1.33 12.22 -7.16
CA HIS A 58 1.43 11.23 -6.10
C HIS A 58 0.06 10.60 -5.80
N LEU A 59 -1.00 11.41 -5.70
CA LEU A 59 -2.37 10.94 -5.50
C LEU A 59 -2.84 10.07 -6.67
N ILE A 60 -2.71 10.56 -7.91
CA ILE A 60 -3.21 9.87 -9.10
C ILE A 60 -2.54 8.50 -9.26
N ILE A 61 -1.22 8.42 -9.09
CA ILE A 61 -0.49 7.16 -9.23
C ILE A 61 -0.96 6.16 -8.16
N ASN A 62 -1.04 6.57 -6.89
CA ASN A 62 -1.48 5.67 -5.82
C ASN A 62 -2.92 5.19 -6.04
N MET A 63 -3.84 6.09 -6.38
CA MET A 63 -5.24 5.75 -6.59
C MET A 63 -5.46 4.90 -7.83
N TYR A 64 -4.69 5.14 -8.90
CA TYR A 64 -4.71 4.29 -10.09
C TYR A 64 -4.28 2.86 -9.76
N VAL A 65 -3.15 2.69 -9.08
CA VAL A 65 -2.66 1.36 -8.67
C VAL A 65 -3.66 0.69 -7.72
N LEU A 66 -4.19 1.43 -6.74
CA LEU A 66 -5.19 0.91 -5.81
C LEU A 66 -6.46 0.44 -6.53
N LEU A 67 -6.96 1.18 -7.52
CA LEU A 67 -8.12 0.76 -8.31
C LEU A 67 -7.84 -0.52 -9.09
N GLN A 68 -6.66 -0.62 -9.74
CA GLN A 68 -6.32 -1.79 -10.57
C GLN A 68 -6.22 -3.08 -9.76
N PHE A 69 -5.61 -3.04 -8.58
CA PHE A 69 -5.34 -4.24 -7.79
C PHE A 69 -6.30 -4.41 -6.61
N GLY A 70 -6.78 -3.30 -6.05
CA GLY A 70 -7.62 -3.31 -4.86
C GLY A 70 -8.96 -3.96 -5.07
N GLU A 71 -9.64 -3.68 -6.20
CA GLU A 71 -10.93 -4.34 -6.51
C GLU A 71 -10.76 -5.84 -6.67
N ILE A 72 -9.67 -6.30 -7.28
CA ILE A 72 -9.40 -7.74 -7.45
C ILE A 72 -9.23 -8.40 -6.07
N ILE A 73 -8.48 -7.78 -5.16
CA ILE A 73 -8.27 -8.31 -3.81
C ILE A 73 -9.54 -8.20 -2.96
N GLU A 74 -10.32 -7.12 -3.09
CA GLU A 74 -11.64 -6.99 -2.45
C GLU A 74 -12.56 -8.14 -2.85
N TYR A 75 -12.68 -8.42 -4.16
CA TYR A 75 -13.48 -9.55 -4.65
C TYR A 75 -12.93 -10.90 -4.16
N ARG A 76 -11.61 -11.05 -4.13
CA ARG A 76 -10.98 -12.28 -3.63
C ARG A 76 -11.31 -12.53 -2.16
N PHE A 77 -11.35 -11.49 -1.34
CA PHE A 77 -11.77 -11.65 0.06
C PHE A 77 -13.26 -11.93 0.19
N VAL A 78 -14.11 -11.39 -0.68
CA VAL A 78 -15.53 -11.76 -0.74
C VAL A 78 -15.69 -13.24 -1.12
N ASP A 79 -14.92 -13.75 -2.08
CA ASP A 79 -14.93 -15.17 -2.44
C ASP A 79 -14.50 -16.08 -1.27
N LEU A 80 -13.51 -15.65 -0.49
CA LEU A 80 -12.99 -16.44 0.63
C LEU A 80 -13.86 -16.38 1.89
N PHE A 81 -14.43 -15.22 2.19
CA PHE A 81 -15.08 -14.92 3.47
C PHE A 81 -16.58 -14.55 3.35
N GLY A 82 -17.14 -14.62 2.14
CA GLY A 82 -18.54 -14.25 1.90
C GLY A 82 -18.84 -12.83 2.35
N ASN A 83 -19.90 -12.65 3.13
CA ASN A 83 -20.36 -11.33 3.60
C ASN A 83 -19.32 -10.57 4.44
N MET A 84 -18.36 -11.28 5.08
CA MET A 84 -17.30 -10.67 5.87
C MET A 84 -16.13 -10.17 5.03
N GLY A 85 -16.03 -10.59 3.76
CA GLY A 85 -14.87 -10.31 2.92
C GLY A 85 -14.57 -8.82 2.76
N ARG A 86 -15.59 -7.99 2.63
CA ARG A 86 -15.43 -6.53 2.55
C ARG A 86 -14.92 -5.91 3.86
N ILE A 87 -15.39 -6.41 4.99
CA ILE A 87 -14.93 -5.94 6.31
C ILE A 87 -13.46 -6.32 6.49
N ILE A 88 -13.09 -7.55 6.12
CA ILE A 88 -11.71 -8.03 6.17
C ILE A 88 -10.81 -7.20 5.24
N TYR A 89 -11.30 -6.82 4.05
CA TYR A 89 -10.56 -5.95 3.14
C TYR A 89 -10.33 -4.55 3.73
N VAL A 90 -11.34 -3.95 4.36
CA VAL A 90 -11.17 -2.67 5.08
C VAL A 90 -10.12 -2.80 6.18
N LEU A 91 -10.22 -3.83 7.02
CA LEU A 91 -9.26 -4.08 8.08
C LEU A 91 -7.85 -4.30 7.53
N PHE A 92 -7.72 -5.10 6.47
CA PHE A 92 -6.45 -5.30 5.75
C PHE A 92 -5.82 -3.97 5.32
N TYR A 93 -6.60 -3.11 4.64
CA TYR A 93 -6.10 -1.83 4.13
C TYR A 93 -5.71 -0.86 5.26
N LEU A 94 -6.55 -0.71 6.28
CA LEU A 94 -6.27 0.21 7.40
C LEU A 94 -5.09 -0.27 8.25
N THR A 95 -4.99 -1.57 8.52
CA THR A 95 -3.85 -2.13 9.24
C THR A 95 -2.57 -2.08 8.39
N ALA A 96 -2.67 -2.23 7.06
CA ALA A 96 -1.53 -2.07 6.17
C ALA A 96 -0.92 -0.66 6.24
N ILE A 97 -1.74 0.40 6.32
CA ILE A 97 -1.25 1.77 6.52
C ILE A 97 -0.39 1.83 7.80
N VAL A 98 -0.96 1.42 8.92
CA VAL A 98 -0.30 1.54 10.23
C VAL A 98 0.95 0.67 10.32
N ILE A 99 0.86 -0.60 9.90
CA ILE A 99 1.99 -1.55 9.98
C ILE A 99 3.13 -1.13 9.06
N ALA A 100 2.84 -0.58 7.89
CA ALA A 100 3.85 -0.07 6.98
C ALA A 100 4.68 1.06 7.64
N ASP A 101 4.05 1.92 8.43
CA ASP A 101 4.69 3.07 9.05
C ASP A 101 5.47 2.74 10.35
N ILE A 102 5.23 1.57 11.00
CA ILE A 102 5.89 1.23 12.28
C ILE A 102 7.42 1.29 12.19
N PRO A 103 8.11 0.66 11.22
CA PRO A 103 9.57 0.73 11.17
C PRO A 103 10.10 2.15 10.94
N THR A 104 9.40 2.95 10.14
CA THR A 104 9.71 4.35 9.89
C THR A 104 9.55 5.19 11.17
N TYR A 105 8.47 4.97 11.91
CA TYR A 105 8.28 5.57 13.24
C TYR A 105 9.45 5.24 14.16
N LEU A 106 9.80 3.96 14.33
CA LEU A 106 10.89 3.53 15.21
C LEU A 106 12.25 4.16 14.82
N LYS A 107 12.50 4.29 13.52
CA LYS A 107 13.74 4.87 12.98
C LYS A 107 13.82 6.39 13.18
N HIS A 108 12.69 7.10 13.12
CA HIS A 108 12.65 8.56 13.05
C HIS A 108 11.96 9.26 14.21
N LYS A 109 11.58 8.56 15.29
CA LYS A 109 10.89 9.12 16.46
C LYS A 109 11.65 10.24 17.18
N ASP A 110 12.97 10.31 17.00
CA ASP A 110 13.84 11.35 17.55
C ASP A 110 14.33 12.35 16.47
N ASN A 111 13.80 12.28 15.23
CA ASN A 111 14.23 13.13 14.12
C ASN A 111 13.15 14.17 13.75
N PRO A 112 13.27 15.44 14.21
CA PRO A 112 12.27 16.49 13.96
C PRO A 112 12.19 16.94 12.49
N SER A 113 13.17 16.58 11.67
CA SER A 113 13.18 16.94 10.25
C SER A 113 12.44 15.94 9.36
N PHE A 114 12.06 14.78 9.91
CA PHE A 114 11.39 13.73 9.14
C PHE A 114 9.87 13.82 9.25
N SER A 115 9.20 13.66 8.13
CA SER A 115 7.75 13.36 8.07
C SER A 115 7.45 12.66 6.74
N SER A 116 6.45 11.79 6.71
CA SER A 116 6.00 11.09 5.50
C SER A 116 4.48 11.16 5.32
N ILE A 117 4.03 10.82 4.13
CA ILE A 117 2.63 10.82 3.72
C ILE A 117 2.43 9.85 2.56
N GLY A 118 1.23 9.38 2.38
CA GLY A 118 0.80 8.63 1.20
C GLY A 118 0.27 7.25 1.50
N ALA A 119 -0.63 6.81 0.65
CA ALA A 119 -1.21 5.47 0.68
C ALA A 119 -0.21 4.36 0.31
N SER A 120 1.00 4.70 -0.14
CA SER A 120 1.88 3.81 -0.90
C SER A 120 2.32 2.55 -0.14
N GLY A 121 2.45 2.61 1.20
CA GLY A 121 2.68 1.43 2.02
C GLY A 121 1.52 0.42 1.94
N ALA A 122 0.28 0.89 2.11
CA ALA A 122 -0.91 0.06 1.98
C ALA A 122 -1.17 -0.38 0.53
N VAL A 123 -0.90 0.47 -0.45
CA VAL A 123 -0.96 0.12 -1.88
C VAL A 123 0.04 -0.98 -2.20
N SER A 124 1.26 -0.92 -1.65
CA SER A 124 2.24 -2.00 -1.77
C SER A 124 1.72 -3.31 -1.17
N ALA A 125 1.04 -3.26 0.00
CA ALA A 125 0.43 -4.45 0.59
C ALA A 125 -0.64 -5.06 -0.33
N VAL A 126 -1.50 -4.25 -0.94
CA VAL A 126 -2.53 -4.70 -1.89
C VAL A 126 -1.88 -5.34 -3.12
N VAL A 127 -0.85 -4.72 -3.70
CA VAL A 127 -0.14 -5.25 -4.87
C VAL A 127 0.54 -6.57 -4.55
N PHE A 128 1.18 -6.71 -3.38
CA PHE A 128 1.85 -7.95 -3.01
C PHE A 128 0.88 -9.06 -2.59
N ALA A 129 -0.27 -8.72 -2.01
CA ALA A 129 -1.36 -9.68 -1.87
C ALA A 129 -1.86 -10.17 -3.25
N PHE A 130 -2.00 -9.27 -4.24
CA PHE A 130 -2.34 -9.65 -5.61
C PHE A 130 -1.29 -10.60 -6.23
N ILE A 131 0.01 -10.32 -6.08
CA ILE A 131 1.08 -11.18 -6.59
C ILE A 131 1.00 -12.58 -6.01
N MET A 132 0.62 -12.73 -4.74
CA MET A 132 0.44 -14.05 -4.12
C MET A 132 -0.67 -14.87 -4.79
N TYR A 133 -1.76 -14.23 -5.24
CA TYR A 133 -2.85 -14.92 -5.95
C TYR A 133 -2.56 -15.13 -7.44
N TYR A 134 -1.86 -14.18 -8.09
CA TYR A 134 -1.68 -14.10 -9.53
C TYR A 134 -0.23 -13.78 -9.93
N PRO A 135 0.76 -14.63 -9.55
CA PRO A 135 2.18 -14.31 -9.72
C PRO A 135 2.60 -14.13 -11.19
N LEU A 136 1.98 -14.88 -12.09
CA LEU A 136 2.29 -14.88 -13.52
C LEU A 136 1.40 -13.95 -14.36
N GLN A 137 0.46 -13.25 -13.71
CA GLN A 137 -0.38 -12.29 -14.42
C GLN A 137 0.50 -11.24 -15.10
N GLY A 138 0.38 -11.12 -16.41
CA GLY A 138 1.07 -10.11 -17.19
C GLY A 138 0.54 -8.71 -16.85
N LEU A 139 1.41 -7.82 -16.39
CA LEU A 139 1.11 -6.43 -16.12
C LEU A 139 1.74 -5.56 -17.22
N THR A 140 0.94 -4.64 -17.76
CA THR A 140 1.38 -3.68 -18.78
C THR A 140 1.42 -2.28 -18.17
N PHE A 141 2.33 -1.46 -18.64
CA PHE A 141 2.38 -0.05 -18.28
C PHE A 141 1.62 0.79 -19.30
N ILE A 142 0.93 1.84 -18.84
CA ILE A 142 0.15 2.74 -19.71
C ILE A 142 0.98 3.27 -20.88
N PHE A 143 2.27 3.58 -20.64
CA PHE A 143 3.18 4.11 -21.65
C PHE A 143 3.88 3.04 -22.49
N PHE A 144 3.80 1.76 -22.10
CA PHE A 144 4.42 0.62 -22.77
C PHE A 144 3.45 -0.58 -22.82
N PRO A 145 2.31 -0.45 -23.50
CA PRO A 145 1.27 -1.49 -23.49
C PRO A 145 1.64 -2.75 -24.26
N PHE A 146 2.75 -2.73 -25.01
CA PHE A 146 3.16 -3.83 -25.89
C PHE A 146 3.92 -4.94 -25.16
N PHE A 147 4.38 -4.71 -23.93
CA PHE A 147 5.12 -5.68 -23.15
C PHE A 147 4.39 -5.95 -21.83
N ALA A 148 3.97 -7.20 -21.64
CA ALA A 148 3.43 -7.68 -20.37
C ALA A 148 4.56 -8.34 -19.57
N ILE A 149 4.80 -7.85 -18.36
CA ILE A 149 5.80 -8.41 -17.44
C ILE A 149 5.04 -9.17 -16.35
N PRO A 150 5.41 -10.43 -16.03
CA PRO A 150 4.81 -11.16 -14.92
C PRO A 150 4.87 -10.37 -13.61
N ALA A 151 3.76 -10.36 -12.88
CA ALA A 151 3.60 -9.57 -11.66
C ALA A 151 4.71 -9.85 -10.62
N ILE A 152 5.13 -11.11 -10.49
CA ILE A 152 6.21 -11.50 -9.57
C ILE A 152 7.55 -10.84 -9.94
N ILE A 153 7.88 -10.74 -11.22
CA ILE A 153 9.14 -10.11 -11.68
C ILE A 153 9.13 -8.62 -11.32
N LEU A 154 8.01 -7.94 -11.57
CA LEU A 154 7.83 -6.53 -11.17
C LEU A 154 7.88 -6.36 -9.66
N GLY A 155 7.26 -7.26 -8.89
CA GLY A 155 7.29 -7.25 -7.44
C GLY A 155 8.71 -7.40 -6.88
N ILE A 156 9.48 -8.38 -7.36
CA ILE A 156 10.89 -8.57 -6.97
C ILE A 156 11.72 -7.33 -7.31
N GLY A 157 11.61 -6.81 -8.53
CA GLY A 157 12.31 -5.61 -8.95
C GLY A 157 11.97 -4.40 -8.08
N TYR A 158 10.69 -4.24 -7.73
CA TYR A 158 10.22 -3.19 -6.82
C TYR A 158 10.82 -3.31 -5.41
N LEU A 159 10.87 -4.53 -4.83
CA LEU A 159 11.47 -4.75 -3.51
C LEU A 159 12.97 -4.45 -3.52
N ILE A 160 13.70 -4.89 -4.55
CA ILE A 160 15.12 -4.60 -4.70
C ILE A 160 15.33 -3.08 -4.79
N TYR A 161 14.55 -2.39 -5.63
CA TYR A 161 14.62 -0.94 -5.76
C TYR A 161 14.31 -0.24 -4.44
N SER A 162 13.21 -0.60 -3.76
CA SER A 162 12.80 0.03 -2.49
C SER A 162 13.83 -0.19 -1.39
N SER A 163 14.41 -1.38 -1.29
CA SER A 163 15.48 -1.67 -0.33
C SER A 163 16.72 -0.81 -0.59
N TRP A 164 17.18 -0.78 -1.83
CA TRP A 164 18.35 0.02 -2.24
C TRP A 164 18.13 1.54 -2.05
N ALA A 165 16.95 2.05 -2.39
CA ALA A 165 16.62 3.47 -2.27
C ALA A 165 16.47 3.91 -0.81
N SER A 166 15.94 3.03 0.06
CA SER A 166 15.85 3.27 1.51
C SER A 166 17.20 3.53 2.17
N GLU A 167 18.28 2.90 1.67
CA GLU A 167 19.64 3.11 2.19
C GLU A 167 20.24 4.43 1.73
N LYS A 168 19.87 4.91 0.55
CA LYS A 168 20.51 6.11 -0.05
C LYS A 168 19.87 7.43 0.35
N GLY A 169 18.62 7.44 0.83
CA GLY A 169 17.93 8.64 1.32
C GLY A 169 17.88 9.80 0.31
N ARG A 170 17.82 9.50 -1.01
CA ARG A 170 17.97 10.49 -2.09
C ARG A 170 16.67 11.14 -2.54
N ASP A 171 15.54 10.58 -2.16
CA ASP A 171 14.21 11.08 -2.48
C ASP A 171 13.35 11.20 -1.21
N ASN A 172 12.20 11.85 -1.35
CA ASN A 172 11.25 12.06 -0.26
C ASN A 172 10.26 10.89 -0.12
N LEU A 173 10.60 9.71 -0.63
CA LEU A 173 9.75 8.53 -0.55
C LEU A 173 10.11 7.68 0.67
N ASP A 174 9.11 7.19 1.36
CA ASP A 174 9.29 6.26 2.47
C ASP A 174 9.42 4.82 1.95
N HIS A 175 10.60 4.49 1.43
CA HIS A 175 10.90 3.17 0.90
C HIS A 175 10.82 2.07 1.95
N LEU A 176 11.04 2.41 3.23
CA LEU A 176 10.90 1.45 4.33
C LEU A 176 9.43 1.07 4.53
N ALA A 177 8.53 2.04 4.48
CA ALA A 177 7.10 1.79 4.53
C ALA A 177 6.62 0.96 3.31
N HIS A 178 7.18 1.22 2.11
CA HIS A 178 6.87 0.42 0.92
C HIS A 178 7.26 -1.05 1.08
N PHE A 179 8.48 -1.30 1.55
CA PHE A 179 8.98 -2.65 1.78
C PHE A 179 8.15 -3.37 2.85
N THR A 180 7.91 -2.71 3.98
CA THR A 180 7.12 -3.27 5.08
C THR A 180 5.69 -3.56 4.66
N GLY A 181 5.07 -2.66 3.90
CA GLY A 181 3.74 -2.86 3.33
C GLY A 181 3.69 -4.09 2.42
N ALA A 182 4.68 -4.26 1.54
CA ALA A 182 4.78 -5.41 0.65
C ALA A 182 4.87 -6.73 1.45
N VAL A 183 5.75 -6.79 2.45
CA VAL A 183 5.88 -7.97 3.34
C VAL A 183 4.56 -8.24 4.08
N TYR A 184 3.92 -7.20 4.60
CA TYR A 184 2.62 -7.33 5.26
C TYR A 184 1.55 -7.91 4.32
N GLY A 185 1.49 -7.45 3.07
CA GLY A 185 0.55 -7.96 2.07
C GLY A 185 0.72 -9.45 1.80
N VAL A 186 1.96 -9.93 1.67
CA VAL A 186 2.29 -11.34 1.54
C VAL A 186 1.82 -12.12 2.77
N LEU A 187 2.20 -11.68 3.97
CA LEU A 187 1.85 -12.35 5.21
C LEU A 187 0.33 -12.40 5.44
N PHE A 188 -0.36 -11.30 5.17
CA PHE A 188 -1.81 -11.25 5.30
C PHE A 188 -2.51 -12.21 4.32
N ALA A 189 -2.05 -12.30 3.07
CA ALA A 189 -2.58 -13.24 2.09
C ALA A 189 -2.39 -14.69 2.55
N ILE A 190 -1.22 -15.03 3.12
CA ILE A 190 -0.94 -16.37 3.65
C ILE A 190 -1.84 -16.68 4.86
N VAL A 191 -1.96 -15.76 5.82
CA VAL A 191 -2.79 -15.97 7.02
C VAL A 191 -4.27 -16.10 6.65
N SER A 192 -4.73 -15.29 5.70
CA SER A 192 -6.12 -15.30 5.22
C SER A 192 -6.47 -16.56 4.42
N ASN A 193 -5.50 -17.10 3.71
CA ASN A 193 -5.66 -18.30 2.88
C ASN A 193 -4.36 -19.11 2.84
N PRO A 194 -4.07 -20.00 3.81
CA PRO A 194 -2.82 -20.76 3.84
C PRO A 194 -2.56 -21.63 2.60
N SER A 195 -3.61 -22.07 1.89
CA SER A 195 -3.46 -22.84 0.64
C SER A 195 -2.85 -22.02 -0.50
N ILE A 196 -2.76 -20.70 -0.36
CA ILE A 196 -2.16 -19.81 -1.37
C ILE A 196 -0.68 -20.15 -1.60
N ILE A 197 0.03 -20.66 -0.59
CA ILE A 197 1.44 -21.03 -0.73
C ILE A 197 1.58 -22.15 -1.77
N GLN A 198 0.74 -23.18 -1.67
CA GLN A 198 0.75 -24.30 -2.61
C GLN A 198 0.32 -23.82 -4.00
N SER A 199 -0.78 -23.05 -4.09
CA SER A 199 -1.26 -22.51 -5.37
C SER A 199 -0.23 -21.60 -6.05
N PHE A 200 0.47 -20.77 -5.28
CA PHE A 200 1.57 -19.93 -5.78
C PHE A 200 2.72 -20.79 -6.35
N ALA A 201 3.17 -21.80 -5.57
CA ALA A 201 4.23 -22.71 -6.01
C ALA A 201 3.84 -23.47 -7.28
N ASP A 202 2.62 -24.00 -7.36
CA ASP A 202 2.12 -24.74 -8.52
C ASP A 202 2.08 -23.86 -9.78
N GLN A 203 1.65 -22.58 -9.65
CA GLN A 203 1.66 -21.63 -10.75
C GLN A 203 3.08 -21.36 -11.25
N ILE A 204 4.05 -21.16 -10.34
CA ILE A 204 5.45 -20.92 -10.71
C ILE A 204 6.07 -22.15 -11.38
N MET A 205 5.88 -23.35 -10.80
CA MET A 205 6.43 -24.59 -11.34
C MET A 205 5.80 -24.99 -12.68
N GLY A 206 4.51 -24.70 -12.86
CA GLY A 206 3.80 -24.98 -14.11
C GLY A 206 4.16 -24.05 -15.28
N ALA A 207 4.94 -22.99 -15.02
CA ALA A 207 5.42 -22.07 -16.05
C ALA A 207 6.75 -22.50 -16.71
N PHE A 208 7.40 -23.54 -16.16
CA PHE A 208 8.68 -24.10 -16.62
C PHE A 208 8.54 -25.60 -16.89
#